data_17a7b3c5b3f3aa779a509e37de9738e0
#
_entry.id   17a7b3c5b3f3aa779a509e37de9738e0
#
_cell.length_a   1.000
_cell.length_b   1.000
_cell.length_c   1.000
_cell.angle_alpha   90.00
_cell.angle_beta   90.00
_cell.angle_gamma   90.00
#
_symmetry.space_group_name_H-M   'P 1'
#
loop_
_entity.id
_entity.type
_entity.pdbx_description
1 polymer ?
#
loop_
_entity_poly.entity_id
_entity_poly.type
_entity_poly.pdbx_seq_one_letter_code
_entity_poly.pdbx_strand_id
1 'polypeptide(L)'
;MAELSPMMQHYLKTKEEYPDCILFYRLGDFYEMFFDDAITVSRELELTLTGKACGLEERAPMCGVPHHAYEPYVQKLIEKGYKVAICEQTDKMIDKVMQREVVRIITPGTVIDTVMLNESVNTYIMSIYKSKDSVSYAYSDISTGEMCVAEYTGKDIGNYINDQIVRIMPNEIICNTEAKELENILPCLQTNSKYKLNVY
;
A
#
# COMPACT_ATOMS: atom_id res chain seq x y z
N MET A 1 1.76 29.85 20.80
CA MET A 1 1.48 29.38 19.46
C MET A 1 0.68 28.07 19.60
N ALA A 2 -0.37 27.90 18.83
CA ALA A 2 -1.13 26.66 18.86
C ALA A 2 -0.25 25.54 18.27
N GLU A 3 -0.10 24.46 19.01
CA GLU A 3 0.71 23.30 18.61
C GLU A 3 -0.19 22.08 18.41
N LEU A 4 0.20 21.21 17.49
CA LEU A 4 -0.48 19.94 17.30
C LEU A 4 -0.45 19.10 18.57
N SER A 5 -1.54 18.42 18.87
CA SER A 5 -1.60 17.49 20.00
C SER A 5 -0.55 16.38 19.88
N PRO A 6 -0.02 15.85 20.99
CA PRO A 6 1.01 14.81 20.96
C PRO A 6 0.62 13.58 20.11
N MET A 7 -0.65 13.20 20.13
CA MET A 7 -1.17 12.13 19.30
C MET A 7 -1.07 12.46 17.82
N MET A 8 -1.39 13.69 17.44
CA MET A 8 -1.36 14.10 16.03
C MET A 8 0.08 14.28 15.52
N GLN A 9 1.00 14.74 16.39
CA GLN A 9 2.42 14.75 16.07
C GLN A 9 2.96 13.35 15.80
N HIS A 10 2.55 12.37 16.63
CA HIS A 10 2.93 10.97 16.44
C HIS A 10 2.34 10.40 15.14
N TYR A 11 1.08 10.71 14.82
CA TYR A 11 0.47 10.31 13.57
C TYR A 11 1.27 10.81 12.35
N LEU A 12 1.58 12.10 12.31
CA LEU A 12 2.33 12.69 11.19
C LEU A 12 3.73 12.10 11.07
N LYS A 13 4.42 11.91 12.19
CA LYS A 13 5.73 11.25 12.19
C LYS A 13 5.66 9.83 11.62
N THR A 14 4.66 9.04 12.04
CA THR A 14 4.44 7.70 11.49
C THR A 14 4.11 7.77 10.00
N LYS A 15 3.31 8.75 9.58
CA LYS A 15 2.98 8.95 8.16
C LYS A 15 4.20 9.30 7.30
N GLU A 16 5.16 10.06 7.83
CA GLU A 16 6.42 10.36 7.14
C GLU A 16 7.27 9.11 6.89
N GLU A 17 7.19 8.10 7.77
CA GLU A 17 7.89 6.81 7.59
C GLU A 17 7.20 5.93 6.53
N TYR A 18 5.88 6.11 6.30
CA TYR A 18 5.05 5.34 5.36
C TYR A 18 4.25 6.25 4.41
N PRO A 19 4.93 7.09 3.60
CA PRO A 19 4.27 8.15 2.84
C PRO A 19 3.33 7.63 1.75
N ASP A 20 3.60 6.45 1.21
CA ASP A 20 2.84 5.80 0.13
C ASP A 20 1.74 4.85 0.64
N CYS A 21 1.59 4.69 1.96
CA CYS A 21 0.56 3.86 2.58
C CYS A 21 -0.56 4.72 3.18
N ILE A 22 -1.78 4.27 3.08
CA ILE A 22 -2.90 4.78 3.89
C ILE A 22 -2.70 4.26 5.32
N LEU A 23 -2.61 5.17 6.29
CA LEU A 23 -2.32 4.83 7.68
C LEU A 23 -3.62 4.56 8.46
N PHE A 24 -3.88 3.30 8.78
CA PHE A 24 -4.94 2.88 9.69
C PHE A 24 -4.42 2.97 11.12
N TYR A 25 -4.71 4.08 11.79
CA TYR A 25 -4.12 4.42 13.08
C TYR A 25 -5.07 4.09 14.23
N ARG A 26 -4.69 3.16 15.10
CA ARG A 26 -5.53 2.68 16.19
C ARG A 26 -5.79 3.74 17.24
N LEU A 27 -7.05 4.04 17.49
CA LEU A 27 -7.53 4.93 18.56
C LEU A 27 -8.76 4.32 19.24
N GLY A 28 -8.55 3.74 20.41
CA GLY A 28 -9.61 3.02 21.12
C GLY A 28 -10.16 1.87 20.26
N ASP A 29 -11.46 1.89 19.98
CA ASP A 29 -12.14 0.84 19.20
C ASP A 29 -12.17 1.08 17.69
N PHE A 30 -11.44 2.09 17.21
CA PHE A 30 -11.41 2.46 15.80
C PHE A 30 -9.99 2.47 15.23
N TYR A 31 -9.90 2.23 13.92
CA TYR A 31 -8.82 2.75 13.10
C TYR A 31 -9.29 4.07 12.53
N GLU A 32 -8.58 5.13 12.86
CA GLU A 32 -8.86 6.47 12.34
C GLU A 32 -7.78 6.88 11.33
N MET A 33 -8.20 7.52 10.26
CA MET A 33 -7.36 8.12 9.24
C MET A 33 -7.53 9.64 9.32
N PHE A 34 -6.44 10.39 9.04
CA PHE A 34 -6.43 11.84 9.14
C PHE A 34 -5.90 12.48 7.87
N PHE A 35 -6.18 13.77 7.69
CA PHE A 35 -5.71 14.61 6.59
C PHE A 35 -6.01 13.98 5.22
N ASP A 36 -5.01 13.88 4.35
CA ASP A 36 -5.16 13.37 2.99
C ASP A 36 -5.60 11.90 2.94
N ASP A 37 -5.15 11.09 3.90
CA ASP A 37 -5.61 9.71 4.03
C ASP A 37 -7.12 9.65 4.32
N ALA A 38 -7.62 10.52 5.21
CA ALA A 38 -9.05 10.58 5.51
C ALA A 38 -9.88 11.03 4.31
N ILE A 39 -9.41 12.03 3.58
CA ILE A 39 -10.08 12.53 2.37
C ILE A 39 -10.13 11.43 1.31
N THR A 40 -9.02 10.74 1.10
CA THR A 40 -8.91 9.64 0.15
C THR A 40 -9.83 8.48 0.52
N VAL A 41 -9.71 7.98 1.75
CA VAL A 41 -10.49 6.82 2.23
C VAL A 41 -11.99 7.12 2.27
N SER A 42 -12.37 8.33 2.73
CA SER A 42 -13.77 8.77 2.73
C SER A 42 -14.37 8.70 1.32
N ARG A 43 -13.65 9.18 0.30
CA ARG A 43 -14.10 9.14 -1.10
C ARG A 43 -14.15 7.70 -1.63
N GLU A 44 -13.08 6.91 -1.42
CA GLU A 44 -12.93 5.57 -2.01
C GLU A 44 -13.89 4.54 -1.39
N LEU A 45 -14.24 4.71 -0.13
CA LEU A 45 -15.06 3.77 0.64
C LEU A 45 -16.44 4.34 1.01
N GLU A 46 -16.75 5.57 0.54
CA GLU A 46 -18.02 6.27 0.84
C GLU A 46 -18.26 6.42 2.35
N LEU A 47 -17.18 6.67 3.10
CA LEU A 47 -17.26 6.90 4.55
C LEU A 47 -17.53 8.39 4.84
N THR A 48 -18.21 8.64 5.95
CA THR A 48 -18.43 10.01 6.41
C THR A 48 -17.11 10.68 6.78
N LEU A 49 -16.77 11.78 6.09
CA LEU A 49 -15.66 12.64 6.45
C LEU A 49 -16.11 13.59 7.58
N THR A 50 -15.39 13.53 8.69
CA THR A 50 -15.63 14.38 9.86
C THR A 50 -14.38 15.19 10.18
N GLY A 51 -14.32 15.81 11.35
CA GLY A 51 -13.14 16.51 11.83
C GLY A 51 -12.82 16.17 13.27
N LYS A 52 -11.54 16.05 13.59
CA LYS A 52 -11.03 15.82 14.95
C LYS A 52 -10.23 17.03 15.44
N ALA A 53 -10.41 17.40 16.69
CA ALA A 53 -9.57 18.43 17.31
C ALA A 53 -8.10 17.96 17.31
N CYS A 54 -7.22 18.76 16.76
CA CYS A 54 -5.81 18.40 16.56
C CYS A 54 -4.83 19.29 17.34
N GLY A 55 -5.34 20.23 18.14
CA GLY A 55 -4.54 21.24 18.86
C GLY A 55 -4.45 22.60 18.12
N LEU A 56 -4.88 22.65 16.89
CA LEU A 56 -5.01 23.88 16.10
C LEU A 56 -6.47 24.38 16.14
N GLU A 57 -6.70 25.60 15.66
CA GLU A 57 -8.06 26.17 15.53
C GLU A 57 -8.91 25.35 14.55
N GLU A 58 -8.30 24.94 13.43
CA GLU A 58 -8.93 24.07 12.44
C GLU A 58 -8.89 22.61 12.89
N ARG A 59 -9.99 21.90 12.65
CA ARG A 59 -10.06 20.46 12.90
C ARG A 59 -9.39 19.70 11.75
N ALA A 60 -8.61 18.69 12.11
CA ALA A 60 -8.07 17.78 11.09
C ALA A 60 -9.19 16.95 10.44
N PRO A 61 -9.27 16.88 9.10
CA PRO A 61 -10.16 15.92 8.43
C PRO A 61 -9.92 14.52 8.98
N MET A 62 -11.00 13.79 9.23
CA MET A 62 -10.94 12.46 9.81
C MET A 62 -12.07 11.58 9.30
N CYS A 63 -11.76 10.32 9.03
CA CYS A 63 -12.73 9.24 8.95
C CYS A 63 -12.21 8.02 9.73
N GLY A 64 -13.06 7.04 9.98
CA GLY A 64 -12.65 5.87 10.76
C GLY A 64 -13.56 4.68 10.55
N VAL A 65 -13.02 3.50 10.85
CA VAL A 65 -13.72 2.22 10.80
C VAL A 65 -13.53 1.47 12.11
N PRO A 66 -14.50 0.64 12.56
CA PRO A 66 -14.33 -0.18 13.75
C PRO A 66 -13.15 -1.16 13.56
N HIS A 67 -12.27 -1.26 14.57
CA HIS A 67 -11.07 -2.09 14.48
C HIS A 67 -11.38 -3.58 14.32
N HIS A 68 -12.48 -4.05 14.87
CA HIS A 68 -12.89 -5.46 14.79
C HIS A 68 -13.55 -5.83 13.47
N ALA A 69 -13.73 -4.87 12.55
CA ALA A 69 -14.36 -5.07 11.25
C ALA A 69 -13.65 -4.26 10.14
N TYR A 70 -12.33 -4.12 10.22
CA TYR A 70 -11.56 -3.29 9.28
C TYR A 70 -11.21 -4.02 7.98
N GLU A 71 -11.16 -5.36 7.99
CA GLU A 71 -10.69 -6.17 6.87
C GLU A 71 -11.43 -5.88 5.55
N PRO A 72 -12.77 -5.80 5.49
CA PRO A 72 -13.46 -5.50 4.24
C PRO A 72 -13.15 -4.11 3.67
N TYR A 73 -12.82 -3.16 4.54
CA TYR A 73 -12.43 -1.81 4.10
C TYR A 73 -11.02 -1.81 3.53
N VAL A 74 -10.09 -2.50 4.18
CA VAL A 74 -8.73 -2.70 3.68
C VAL A 74 -8.76 -3.42 2.35
N GLN A 75 -9.53 -4.52 2.22
CA GLN A 75 -9.68 -5.27 0.97
C GLN A 75 -10.08 -4.35 -0.20
N LYS A 76 -11.10 -3.51 -0.02
CA LYS A 76 -11.54 -2.57 -1.05
C LYS A 76 -10.46 -1.58 -1.46
N LEU A 77 -9.63 -1.11 -0.51
CA LEU A 77 -8.50 -0.22 -0.81
C LEU A 77 -7.41 -0.95 -1.59
N ILE A 78 -7.09 -2.17 -1.18
CA ILE A 78 -6.10 -3.01 -1.86
C ILE A 78 -6.54 -3.34 -3.30
N GLU A 79 -7.80 -3.68 -3.52
CA GLU A 79 -8.37 -3.92 -4.85
C GLU A 79 -8.26 -2.68 -5.77
N LYS A 80 -8.28 -1.49 -5.19
CA LYS A 80 -8.06 -0.21 -5.88
C LYS A 80 -6.59 0.17 -6.03
N GLY A 81 -5.65 -0.69 -5.58
CA GLY A 81 -4.21 -0.51 -5.71
C GLY A 81 -3.55 0.33 -4.61
N TYR A 82 -4.26 0.65 -3.53
CA TYR A 82 -3.67 1.34 -2.37
C TYR A 82 -2.88 0.35 -1.51
N LYS A 83 -1.87 0.87 -0.81
CA LYS A 83 -1.18 0.17 0.28
C LYS A 83 -1.73 0.66 1.61
N VAL A 84 -1.83 -0.21 2.58
CA VAL A 84 -2.37 0.11 3.91
C VAL A 84 -1.36 -0.28 4.98
N ALA A 85 -1.02 0.66 5.86
CA ALA A 85 -0.22 0.42 7.04
C ALA A 85 -1.12 0.34 8.28
N ILE A 86 -1.10 -0.80 8.96
CA ILE A 86 -1.85 -1.03 10.20
C ILE A 86 -0.97 -0.63 11.38
N CYS A 87 -1.40 0.40 12.10
CA CYS A 87 -0.71 0.96 13.25
C CYS A 87 -1.50 0.64 14.53
N GLU A 88 -0.94 -0.23 15.36
CA GLU A 88 -1.56 -0.71 16.60
C GLU A 88 -1.03 0.01 17.84
N GLN A 89 -1.86 0.03 18.87
CA GLN A 89 -1.45 0.48 20.21
C GLN A 89 -0.55 -0.57 20.85
N THR A 90 0.56 -0.12 21.43
CA THR A 90 1.43 -0.97 22.25
C THR A 90 1.13 -0.75 23.74
N ASP A 91 1.55 -1.68 24.60
CA ASP A 91 1.41 -1.54 26.05
C ASP A 91 2.36 -0.49 26.66
N LYS A 92 3.18 0.16 25.84
CA LYS A 92 4.15 1.16 26.30
C LYS A 92 3.53 2.55 26.36
N MET A 93 3.71 3.25 27.45
CA MET A 93 3.37 4.66 27.58
C MET A 93 4.63 5.52 27.67
N ILE A 94 4.72 6.54 26.83
CA ILE A 94 5.75 7.59 26.92
C ILE A 94 5.01 8.93 27.08
N ASP A 95 5.40 9.72 28.07
CA ASP A 95 4.81 11.02 28.38
C ASP A 95 3.27 11.01 28.48
N LYS A 96 2.71 9.96 29.09
CA LYS A 96 1.26 9.70 29.21
C LYS A 96 0.54 9.46 27.88
N VAL A 97 1.26 9.24 26.80
CA VAL A 97 0.71 8.87 25.48
C VAL A 97 0.98 7.40 25.22
N MET A 98 -0.07 6.63 24.93
CA MET A 98 0.08 5.26 24.44
C MET A 98 0.88 5.25 23.15
N GLN A 99 1.95 4.49 23.13
CA GLN A 99 2.76 4.32 21.92
C GLN A 99 2.02 3.47 20.89
N ARG A 100 2.32 3.71 19.65
CA ARG A 100 1.77 2.99 18.49
C ARG A 100 2.87 2.67 17.53
N GLU A 101 2.78 1.50 16.94
CA GLU A 101 3.78 1.02 15.98
C GLU A 101 3.06 0.43 14.77
N VAL A 102 3.63 0.58 13.58
CA VAL A 102 3.14 -0.11 12.39
C VAL A 102 3.52 -1.58 12.52
N VAL A 103 2.52 -2.43 12.69
CA VAL A 103 2.69 -3.87 12.88
C VAL A 103 2.59 -4.64 11.57
N ARG A 104 1.98 -4.03 10.55
CA ARG A 104 1.77 -4.70 9.26
C ARG A 104 1.57 -3.68 8.15
N ILE A 105 2.14 -3.99 6.98
CA ILE A 105 1.83 -3.32 5.72
C ILE A 105 1.14 -4.33 4.82
N ILE A 106 0.00 -3.94 4.27
CA ILE A 106 -0.80 -4.75 3.36
C ILE A 106 -0.75 -4.09 1.99
N THR A 107 -0.32 -4.83 0.98
CA THR A 107 -0.21 -4.37 -0.40
C THR A 107 -0.99 -5.30 -1.33
N PRO A 108 -1.28 -4.90 -2.58
CA PRO A 108 -2.00 -5.75 -3.53
C PRO A 108 -1.36 -7.12 -3.78
N GLY A 109 -0.04 -7.22 -3.65
CA GLY A 109 0.72 -8.45 -3.87
C GLY A 109 1.01 -9.27 -2.60
N THR A 110 0.74 -8.73 -1.40
CA THR A 110 1.10 -9.36 -0.12
C THR A 110 -0.11 -9.70 0.76
N VAL A 111 -1.29 -9.78 0.18
CA VAL A 111 -2.51 -10.20 0.89
C VAL A 111 -2.42 -11.71 1.19
N ILE A 112 -2.44 -12.07 2.47
CA ILE A 112 -2.41 -13.46 2.95
C ILE A 112 -3.62 -13.84 3.79
N ASP A 113 -4.46 -12.87 4.18
CA ASP A 113 -5.67 -13.15 4.95
C ASP A 113 -6.74 -13.80 4.08
N THR A 114 -7.23 -14.96 4.50
CA THR A 114 -8.25 -15.73 3.79
C THR A 114 -9.53 -14.92 3.52
N VAL A 115 -9.87 -13.98 4.39
CA VAL A 115 -11.02 -13.09 4.22
C VAL A 115 -10.83 -12.09 3.08
N MET A 116 -9.56 -11.77 2.75
CA MET A 116 -9.19 -10.79 1.72
C MET A 116 -8.75 -11.46 0.40
N LEU A 117 -8.50 -12.78 0.42
CA LEU A 117 -8.12 -13.54 -0.77
C LEU A 117 -9.36 -13.97 -1.56
N ASN A 118 -9.30 -13.81 -2.86
CA ASN A 118 -10.22 -14.47 -3.76
C ASN A 118 -9.70 -15.88 -4.03
N GLU A 119 -10.33 -16.90 -3.46
CA GLU A 119 -9.91 -18.31 -3.56
C GLU A 119 -9.78 -18.83 -5.01
N SER A 120 -10.34 -18.11 -5.97
CA SER A 120 -10.35 -18.51 -7.37
C SER A 120 -9.26 -17.87 -8.22
N VAL A 121 -8.47 -16.93 -7.68
CA VAL A 121 -7.50 -16.14 -8.46
C VAL A 121 -6.18 -16.04 -7.70
N ASN A 122 -5.09 -16.34 -8.40
CA ASN A 122 -3.74 -16.17 -7.87
C ASN A 122 -3.44 -14.70 -7.59
N THR A 123 -2.72 -14.43 -6.51
CA THR A 123 -2.29 -13.09 -6.12
C THR A 123 -0.78 -12.98 -6.30
N TYR A 124 -0.37 -12.59 -7.52
CA TYR A 124 1.05 -12.50 -7.84
C TYR A 124 1.68 -11.16 -7.47
N ILE A 125 2.83 -11.23 -6.79
CA ILE A 125 3.81 -10.14 -6.76
C ILE A 125 4.90 -10.45 -7.80
N MET A 126 5.27 -9.47 -8.60
CA MET A 126 6.30 -9.59 -9.62
C MET A 126 7.45 -8.63 -9.32
N SER A 127 8.68 -9.12 -9.36
CA SER A 127 9.89 -8.31 -9.27
C SER A 127 10.54 -8.22 -10.64
N ILE A 128 10.93 -7.02 -11.06
CA ILE A 128 11.63 -6.77 -12.33
C ILE A 128 12.99 -6.13 -12.01
N TYR A 129 14.05 -6.75 -12.47
CA TYR A 129 15.39 -6.22 -12.37
C TYR A 129 15.94 -5.97 -13.79
N LYS A 130 16.15 -4.71 -14.16
CA LYS A 130 16.76 -4.31 -15.41
C LYS A 130 18.23 -4.01 -15.20
N SER A 131 19.08 -4.56 -16.06
CA SER A 131 20.45 -4.12 -16.23
C SER A 131 20.64 -3.49 -17.63
N LYS A 132 21.86 -3.18 -18.01
CA LYS A 132 22.13 -2.54 -19.30
C LYS A 132 21.64 -3.37 -20.49
N ASP A 133 21.92 -4.66 -20.48
CA ASP A 133 21.73 -5.56 -21.64
C ASP A 133 20.78 -6.73 -21.36
N SER A 134 20.24 -6.80 -20.16
CA SER A 134 19.31 -7.88 -19.75
C SER A 134 18.21 -7.37 -18.84
N VAL A 135 17.16 -8.16 -18.75
CA VAL A 135 16.10 -8.01 -17.75
C VAL A 135 15.82 -9.37 -17.14
N SER A 136 15.77 -9.41 -15.82
CA SER A 136 15.33 -10.57 -15.06
C SER A 136 14.01 -10.25 -14.39
N TYR A 137 13.14 -11.23 -14.28
CA TYR A 137 11.94 -11.08 -13.47
C TYR A 137 11.69 -12.35 -12.65
N ALA A 138 11.09 -12.14 -11.51
CA ALA A 138 10.54 -13.20 -10.68
C ALA A 138 9.09 -12.87 -10.36
N TYR A 139 8.23 -13.87 -10.24
CA TYR A 139 6.91 -13.69 -9.67
C TYR A 139 6.62 -14.80 -8.68
N SER A 140 5.81 -14.48 -7.69
CA SER A 140 5.43 -15.43 -6.65
C SER A 140 3.99 -15.17 -6.21
N ASP A 141 3.27 -16.25 -5.90
CA ASP A 141 2.04 -16.22 -5.15
C ASP A 141 2.35 -16.63 -3.71
N ILE A 142 2.20 -15.67 -2.79
CA ILE A 142 2.55 -15.88 -1.37
C ILE A 142 1.59 -16.89 -0.72
N SER A 143 0.37 -17.00 -1.21
CA SER A 143 -0.66 -17.90 -0.65
C SER A 143 -0.41 -19.36 -0.98
N THR A 144 0.12 -19.63 -2.16
CA THR A 144 0.41 -21.00 -2.64
C THR A 144 1.87 -21.40 -2.51
N GLY A 145 2.78 -20.42 -2.36
CA GLY A 145 4.21 -20.64 -2.40
C GLY A 145 4.78 -20.88 -3.80
N GLU A 146 3.97 -20.69 -4.87
CA GLU A 146 4.47 -20.74 -6.24
C GLU A 146 5.48 -19.64 -6.46
N MET A 147 6.61 -19.96 -7.12
CA MET A 147 7.64 -19.00 -7.49
C MET A 147 8.26 -19.35 -8.83
N CYS A 148 8.39 -18.38 -9.70
CA CYS A 148 9.07 -18.52 -10.99
C CYS A 148 10.08 -17.39 -11.17
N VAL A 149 11.20 -17.71 -11.86
CA VAL A 149 12.26 -16.74 -12.22
C VAL A 149 12.63 -16.94 -13.66
N ALA A 150 12.85 -15.86 -14.38
CA ALA A 150 13.37 -15.89 -15.74
C ALA A 150 14.27 -14.69 -16.01
N GLU A 151 15.15 -14.86 -17.00
CA GLU A 151 16.03 -13.82 -17.52
C GLU A 151 15.90 -13.75 -19.04
N TYR A 152 15.98 -12.56 -19.57
CA TYR A 152 16.01 -12.28 -21.00
C TYR A 152 17.18 -11.36 -21.34
N THR A 153 17.96 -11.79 -22.32
CA THR A 153 19.06 -11.01 -22.88
C THR A 153 18.77 -10.79 -24.37
N GLY A 154 18.51 -9.57 -24.78
CA GLY A 154 18.14 -9.27 -26.15
C GLY A 154 17.88 -7.81 -26.40
N LYS A 155 17.57 -7.48 -27.66
CA LYS A 155 17.40 -6.08 -28.09
C LYS A 155 16.03 -5.50 -27.76
N ASP A 156 15.05 -6.34 -27.45
CA ASP A 156 13.64 -5.91 -27.26
C ASP A 156 13.15 -6.21 -25.85
N ILE A 157 13.90 -5.73 -24.87
CA ILE A 157 13.59 -5.90 -23.43
C ILE A 157 12.19 -5.35 -23.11
N GLY A 158 11.81 -4.21 -23.68
CA GLY A 158 10.52 -3.57 -23.40
C GLY A 158 9.34 -4.46 -23.78
N ASN A 159 9.27 -4.91 -25.04
CA ASN A 159 8.17 -5.78 -25.48
C ASN A 159 8.15 -7.11 -24.71
N TYR A 160 9.34 -7.69 -24.47
CA TYR A 160 9.42 -8.94 -23.71
C TYR A 160 8.78 -8.79 -22.31
N ILE A 161 9.15 -7.75 -21.55
CA ILE A 161 8.58 -7.53 -20.21
C ILE A 161 7.10 -7.16 -20.28
N ASN A 162 6.70 -6.35 -21.26
CA ASN A 162 5.28 -6.05 -21.47
C ASN A 162 4.44 -7.33 -21.62
N ASP A 163 4.88 -8.26 -22.44
CA ASP A 163 4.19 -9.53 -22.67
C ASP A 163 4.15 -10.39 -21.41
N GLN A 164 5.22 -10.38 -20.61
CA GLN A 164 5.22 -11.11 -19.34
C GLN A 164 4.25 -10.49 -18.32
N ILE A 165 4.19 -9.17 -18.19
CA ILE A 165 3.23 -8.49 -17.30
C ILE A 165 1.79 -8.81 -17.72
N VAL A 166 1.49 -8.73 -19.00
CA VAL A 166 0.15 -9.03 -19.54
C VAL A 166 -0.22 -10.52 -19.33
N ARG A 167 0.74 -11.43 -19.48
CA ARG A 167 0.52 -12.88 -19.29
C ARG A 167 0.32 -13.27 -17.83
N ILE A 168 1.15 -12.73 -16.93
CA ILE A 168 1.15 -13.08 -15.50
C ILE A 168 0.03 -12.33 -14.76
N MET A 169 -0.29 -11.12 -15.20
CA MET A 169 -1.29 -10.23 -14.58
C MET A 169 -1.03 -10.01 -13.08
N PRO A 170 0.19 -9.57 -12.68
CA PRO A 170 0.53 -9.43 -11.28
C PRO A 170 -0.37 -8.41 -10.56
N ASN A 171 -0.56 -8.59 -9.28
CA ASN A 171 -1.29 -7.65 -8.43
C ASN A 171 -0.41 -6.47 -8.01
N GLU A 172 0.90 -6.71 -7.90
CA GLU A 172 1.89 -5.71 -7.58
C GLU A 172 3.19 -5.96 -8.37
N ILE A 173 3.86 -4.87 -8.78
CA ILE A 173 5.15 -4.93 -9.44
C ILE A 173 6.16 -4.11 -8.65
N ILE A 174 7.25 -4.74 -8.25
CA ILE A 174 8.42 -4.08 -7.64
C ILE A 174 9.58 -4.09 -8.63
N CYS A 175 10.48 -3.12 -8.54
CA CYS A 175 11.58 -3.03 -9.49
C CYS A 175 12.80 -2.30 -8.92
N ASN A 176 13.97 -2.45 -9.56
CA ASN A 176 15.11 -1.59 -9.33
C ASN A 176 14.93 -0.23 -10.04
N THR A 177 15.79 0.72 -9.72
CA THR A 177 15.73 2.10 -10.24
C THR A 177 15.80 2.13 -11.77
N GLU A 178 16.65 1.30 -12.39
CA GLU A 178 16.84 1.23 -13.85
C GLU A 178 15.57 0.69 -14.56
N ALA A 179 14.85 -0.23 -13.91
CA ALA A 179 13.61 -0.75 -14.48
C ALA A 179 12.46 0.26 -14.39
N LYS A 180 12.52 1.24 -13.49
CA LYS A 180 11.50 2.32 -13.36
C LYS A 180 11.34 3.11 -14.67
N GLU A 181 12.40 3.24 -15.46
CA GLU A 181 12.35 3.89 -16.77
C GLU A 181 11.36 3.23 -17.74
N LEU A 182 11.11 1.92 -17.56
CA LEU A 182 10.17 1.16 -18.40
C LEU A 182 8.72 1.62 -18.21
N GLU A 183 8.38 2.27 -17.09
CA GLU A 183 7.01 2.73 -16.82
C GLU A 183 6.46 3.66 -17.91
N ASN A 184 7.34 4.47 -18.52
CA ASN A 184 6.97 5.38 -19.60
C ASN A 184 6.97 4.74 -21.00
N ILE A 185 7.42 3.49 -21.10
CA ILE A 185 7.62 2.80 -22.39
C ILE A 185 6.63 1.64 -22.56
N LEU A 186 6.27 0.97 -21.46
CA LEU A 186 5.44 -0.23 -21.50
C LEU A 186 3.95 0.10 -21.72
N PRO A 187 3.33 -0.33 -22.83
CA PRO A 187 1.92 -0.05 -23.11
C PRO A 187 0.97 -0.54 -22.01
N CYS A 188 1.24 -1.69 -21.39
CA CYS A 188 0.39 -2.23 -20.33
C CYS A 188 0.35 -1.33 -19.10
N LEU A 189 1.43 -0.60 -18.80
CA LEU A 189 1.48 0.34 -17.66
C LEU A 189 0.78 1.66 -17.96
N GLN A 190 0.77 2.08 -19.24
CA GLN A 190 0.09 3.30 -19.67
C GLN A 190 -1.41 3.14 -19.81
N THR A 191 -1.87 1.97 -20.22
CA THR A 191 -3.30 1.69 -20.47
C THR A 191 -4.05 1.18 -19.26
N ASN A 192 -3.36 0.63 -18.25
CA ASN A 192 -3.96 0.07 -17.07
C ASN A 192 -3.39 0.72 -15.80
N SER A 193 -4.15 1.58 -15.17
CA SER A 193 -3.77 2.28 -13.94
C SER A 193 -3.52 1.36 -12.73
N LYS A 194 -3.92 0.09 -12.82
CA LYS A 194 -3.63 -0.93 -11.81
C LYS A 194 -2.13 -1.19 -11.68
N TYR A 195 -1.40 -1.14 -12.80
CA TYR A 195 0.02 -1.46 -12.81
C TYR A 195 0.86 -0.21 -12.58
N LYS A 196 1.63 -0.21 -11.49
CA LYS A 196 2.67 0.78 -11.19
C LYS A 196 3.94 0.07 -10.82
N LEU A 197 5.08 0.59 -11.26
CA LEU A 197 6.38 0.09 -10.84
C LEU A 197 6.78 0.75 -9.51
N ASN A 198 6.89 -0.05 -8.45
CA ASN A 198 7.35 0.41 -7.14
C ASN A 198 8.86 0.12 -7.02
N VAL A 199 9.68 1.15 -6.82
CA VAL A 199 11.13 0.99 -6.60
C VAL A 199 11.38 0.57 -5.17
N TYR A 200 12.21 -0.46 -4.98
CA TYR A 200 12.69 -0.98 -3.71
C TYR A 200 14.20 -1.11 -3.71
#